data_2755022084a3d309c3f4bfba39d8d410
#
_entry.id   2755022084a3d309c3f4bfba39d8d410
#
_cell.length_a   1.000
_cell.length_b   1.000
_cell.length_c   1.000
_cell.angle_alpha   90.00
_cell.angle_beta   90.00
_cell.angle_gamma   90.00
#
_symmetry.space_group_name_H-M   'P 1'
#
loop_
_entity.id
_entity.type
_entity.pdbx_description
1 polymer ?
#
loop_
_entity_poly.entity_id
_entity_poly.type
_entity_poly.pdbx_seq_one_letter_code
_entity_poly.pdbx_strand_id
1 'polypeptide(L)'
;MSTIALITGGFDPLHSGHLALIKSAWNLHGRMTLVSIGLNSDAWLYRKKGYVCMPYEERKEILESLNHVHQVFGFDDSDDTSCKAIQSCYWINPNCDKIFFCNGGDRTEDNIPEMNFVPEASHGREQLTLEFAFGVGGTDKKNSSSELVKTQRDWGYWHVLKDNGTTKVKELVVMPGKELSYQRHFKRSEFWLISEGECTVRQGYENSEFNTEKVLEYHQYLHIAVGVWHSIKNHTDKVCKILEIQYGVECIEQDIERDK
;
A
#
# COMPACT_ATOMS: atom_id res chain seq x y z
N MET A 1 26.08 -2.32 -27.88
CA MET A 1 24.77 -1.66 -27.62
C MET A 1 24.23 -2.20 -26.33
N SER A 2 24.09 -1.34 -25.33
CA SER A 2 23.56 -1.76 -24.03
C SER A 2 22.05 -1.52 -23.97
N THR A 3 21.34 -2.52 -23.46
CA THR A 3 19.87 -2.46 -23.29
C THR A 3 19.55 -2.44 -21.81
N ILE A 4 18.65 -1.55 -21.42
CA ILE A 4 18.19 -1.42 -20.05
C ILE A 4 16.73 -1.81 -19.96
N ALA A 5 16.38 -2.57 -18.94
CA ALA A 5 15.01 -2.79 -18.50
C ALA A 5 14.73 -1.84 -17.33
N LEU A 6 13.92 -0.81 -17.57
CA LEU A 6 13.50 0.15 -16.55
C LEU A 6 12.20 -0.31 -15.91
N ILE A 7 12.20 -0.37 -14.60
CA ILE A 7 11.02 -0.61 -13.77
C ILE A 7 10.82 0.61 -12.88
N THR A 8 9.58 1.05 -12.67
CA THR A 8 9.25 2.09 -11.70
C THR A 8 8.24 1.62 -10.66
N GLY A 9 8.32 2.15 -9.46
CA GLY A 9 7.37 1.80 -8.41
C GLY A 9 7.77 2.26 -7.02
N GLY A 10 6.82 2.13 -6.09
CA GLY A 10 7.05 2.44 -4.68
C GLY A 10 7.79 1.34 -3.91
N PHE A 11 7.58 0.06 -4.27
CA PHE A 11 8.17 -1.11 -3.59
C PHE A 11 7.97 -1.10 -2.06
N ASP A 12 6.81 -0.70 -1.61
CA ASP A 12 6.52 -0.41 -0.21
C ASP A 12 5.27 -1.15 0.32
N PRO A 13 5.44 -2.29 1.02
CA PRO A 13 6.67 -3.06 1.13
C PRO A 13 7.01 -3.87 -0.13
N LEU A 14 8.29 -4.29 -0.23
CA LEU A 14 8.73 -5.23 -1.27
C LEU A 14 8.05 -6.60 -1.08
N HIS A 15 7.62 -7.23 -2.18
CA HIS A 15 6.95 -8.53 -2.14
C HIS A 15 7.28 -9.41 -3.36
N SER A 16 6.82 -10.67 -3.33
CA SER A 16 7.09 -11.68 -4.37
C SER A 16 6.71 -11.25 -5.79
N GLY A 17 5.67 -10.44 -5.96
CA GLY A 17 5.28 -9.85 -7.24
C GLY A 17 6.35 -8.90 -7.80
N HIS A 18 6.94 -8.06 -6.94
CA HIS A 18 8.06 -7.20 -7.33
C HIS A 18 9.30 -8.02 -7.72
N LEU A 19 9.61 -9.09 -6.96
CA LEU A 19 10.73 -9.99 -7.31
C LEU A 19 10.50 -10.70 -8.65
N ALA A 20 9.26 -11.12 -8.95
CA ALA A 20 8.92 -11.72 -10.22
C ALA A 20 9.12 -10.74 -11.38
N LEU A 21 8.67 -9.48 -11.21
CA LEU A 21 8.87 -8.40 -12.18
C LEU A 21 10.37 -8.15 -12.45
N ILE A 22 11.18 -8.00 -11.40
CA ILE A 22 12.63 -7.76 -11.50
C ILE A 22 13.33 -8.93 -12.23
N LYS A 23 13.04 -10.18 -11.84
CA LYS A 23 13.62 -11.38 -12.49
C LYS A 23 13.24 -11.51 -13.95
N SER A 24 11.99 -11.21 -14.29
CA SER A 24 11.52 -11.27 -15.69
C SER A 24 12.10 -10.14 -16.52
N ALA A 25 12.24 -8.94 -15.98
CA ALA A 25 12.90 -7.82 -16.64
C ALA A 25 14.40 -8.10 -16.88
N TRP A 26 15.08 -8.74 -15.92
CA TRP A 26 16.46 -9.16 -16.10
C TRP A 26 16.65 -10.17 -17.25
N ASN A 27 15.69 -11.06 -17.47
CA ASN A 27 15.71 -12.05 -18.57
C ASN A 27 14.74 -11.69 -19.70
N LEU A 28 14.61 -10.41 -20.02
CA LEU A 28 13.67 -9.94 -21.03
C LEU A 28 14.03 -10.49 -22.41
N HIS A 29 13.07 -11.09 -23.09
CA HIS A 29 13.25 -11.75 -24.40
C HIS A 29 14.38 -12.81 -24.44
N GLY A 30 14.65 -13.50 -23.33
CA GLY A 30 15.70 -14.53 -23.24
C GLY A 30 17.12 -13.96 -23.26
N ARG A 31 17.30 -12.68 -22.99
CA ARG A 31 18.60 -12.00 -22.90
C ARG A 31 18.75 -11.35 -21.54
N MET A 32 19.97 -11.42 -20.99
CA MET A 32 20.30 -10.67 -19.77
C MET A 32 20.31 -9.18 -20.08
N THR A 33 19.41 -8.44 -19.44
CA THR A 33 19.32 -6.97 -19.52
C THR A 33 19.76 -6.34 -18.20
N LEU A 34 20.28 -5.12 -18.26
CA LEU A 34 20.60 -4.35 -17.06
C LEU A 34 19.29 -3.81 -16.48
N VAL A 35 18.90 -4.25 -15.28
CA VAL A 35 17.68 -3.76 -14.64
C VAL A 35 17.97 -2.48 -13.87
N SER A 36 17.32 -1.41 -14.26
CA SER A 36 17.33 -0.12 -13.57
C SER A 36 15.99 0.13 -12.91
N ILE A 37 16.00 0.59 -11.67
CA ILE A 37 14.78 0.88 -10.91
C ILE A 37 14.67 2.37 -10.64
N GLY A 38 13.62 3.00 -11.18
CA GLY A 38 13.16 4.31 -10.77
C GLY A 38 12.28 4.18 -9.53
N LEU A 39 12.83 4.57 -8.37
CA LEU A 39 12.16 4.42 -7.08
C LEU A 39 11.34 5.67 -6.75
N ASN A 40 10.03 5.50 -6.55
CA ASN A 40 9.15 6.59 -6.13
C ASN A 40 9.48 7.12 -4.73
N SER A 41 9.29 8.42 -4.55
CA SER A 41 9.52 9.12 -3.30
C SER A 41 8.51 8.72 -2.20
N ASP A 42 8.85 9.03 -0.95
CA ASP A 42 7.91 8.90 0.18
C ASP A 42 6.73 9.85 0.02
N ALA A 43 6.94 11.05 -0.56
CA ALA A 43 5.88 12.00 -0.84
C ALA A 43 4.84 11.42 -1.83
N TRP A 44 5.30 10.72 -2.87
CA TRP A 44 4.40 10.02 -3.79
C TRP A 44 3.60 8.90 -3.10
N LEU A 45 4.24 8.11 -2.24
CA LEU A 45 3.55 7.08 -1.46
C LEU A 45 2.47 7.67 -0.57
N TYR A 46 2.75 8.81 0.09
CA TYR A 46 1.73 9.52 0.87
C TYR A 46 0.56 10.00 0.01
N ARG A 47 0.81 10.57 -1.19
CA ARG A 47 -0.27 10.98 -2.09
C ARG A 47 -1.10 9.79 -2.54
N LYS A 48 -0.44 8.66 -2.86
CA LYS A 48 -1.11 7.48 -3.45
C LYS A 48 -1.87 6.63 -2.44
N LYS A 49 -1.38 6.46 -1.23
CA LYS A 49 -1.95 5.51 -0.26
C LYS A 49 -2.02 6.01 1.19
N GLY A 50 -1.62 7.26 1.44
CA GLY A 50 -1.75 7.92 2.74
C GLY A 50 -0.68 7.56 3.77
N TYR A 51 0.22 6.64 3.50
CA TYR A 51 1.28 6.21 4.42
C TYR A 51 2.53 5.71 3.69
N VAL A 52 3.62 5.61 4.43
CA VAL A 52 4.88 4.97 4.03
C VAL A 52 5.15 3.84 5.01
N CYS A 53 5.32 2.62 4.51
CA CYS A 53 5.64 1.44 5.32
C CYS A 53 7.15 1.36 5.57
N MET A 54 7.95 1.57 4.53
CA MET A 54 9.41 1.59 4.57
C MET A 54 9.92 2.92 3.99
N PRO A 55 10.74 3.70 4.72
CA PRO A 55 11.34 4.94 4.22
C PRO A 55 12.13 4.72 2.91
N TYR A 56 12.28 5.78 2.12
CA TYR A 56 12.94 5.74 0.82
C TYR A 56 14.32 5.06 0.86
N GLU A 57 15.16 5.42 1.82
CA GLU A 57 16.54 4.89 1.92
C GLU A 57 16.55 3.37 2.22
N GLU A 58 15.64 2.89 3.08
CA GLU A 58 15.49 1.45 3.36
C GLU A 58 15.04 0.67 2.13
N ARG A 59 14.03 1.20 1.40
CA ARG A 59 13.56 0.58 0.16
C ARG A 59 14.66 0.53 -0.90
N LYS A 60 15.45 1.60 -1.01
CA LYS A 60 16.60 1.70 -1.91
C LYS A 60 17.67 0.67 -1.57
N GLU A 61 18.10 0.59 -0.30
CA GLU A 61 19.11 -0.36 0.16
C GLU A 61 18.70 -1.82 -0.10
N ILE A 62 17.44 -2.17 0.19
CA ILE A 62 16.91 -3.51 -0.10
C ILE A 62 16.97 -3.81 -1.60
N LEU A 63 16.53 -2.88 -2.45
CA LEU A 63 16.53 -3.07 -3.91
C LEU A 63 17.94 -3.18 -4.48
N GLU A 64 18.89 -2.36 -4.01
CA GLU A 64 20.30 -2.39 -4.42
C GLU A 64 21.00 -3.70 -4.01
N SER A 65 20.51 -4.38 -2.95
CA SER A 65 21.05 -5.68 -2.52
C SER A 65 20.62 -6.86 -3.39
N LEU A 66 19.66 -6.68 -4.31
CA LEU A 66 19.15 -7.75 -5.16
C LEU A 66 20.10 -8.03 -6.34
N ASN A 67 20.50 -9.28 -6.50
CA ASN A 67 21.45 -9.73 -7.55
C ASN A 67 21.09 -9.35 -8.99
N HIS A 68 19.82 -9.10 -9.28
CA HIS A 68 19.32 -8.78 -10.63
C HIS A 68 19.14 -7.30 -10.87
N VAL A 69 19.37 -6.47 -9.86
CA VAL A 69 19.27 -5.00 -9.95
C VAL A 69 20.66 -4.43 -10.24
N HIS A 70 20.74 -3.65 -11.32
CA HIS A 70 21.97 -2.98 -11.71
C HIS A 70 22.13 -1.62 -11.00
N GLN A 71 21.04 -0.86 -10.90
CA GLN A 71 21.02 0.44 -10.22
C GLN A 71 19.62 0.80 -9.73
N VAL A 72 19.56 1.63 -8.68
CA VAL A 72 18.34 2.25 -8.17
C VAL A 72 18.54 3.76 -8.14
N PHE A 73 17.58 4.53 -8.61
CA PHE A 73 17.64 5.99 -8.62
C PHE A 73 16.28 6.61 -8.30
N GLY A 74 16.32 7.79 -7.68
CA GLY A 74 15.12 8.62 -7.49
C GLY A 74 14.86 9.50 -8.70
N PHE A 75 13.63 9.94 -8.84
CA PHE A 75 13.20 10.87 -9.87
C PHE A 75 12.11 11.80 -9.36
N ASP A 76 11.84 12.87 -10.07
CA ASP A 76 10.72 13.75 -9.76
C ASP A 76 9.40 13.09 -10.18
N ASP A 77 8.62 12.68 -9.18
CA ASP A 77 7.32 12.01 -9.32
C ASP A 77 6.14 12.89 -8.87
N SER A 78 6.35 14.21 -8.87
CA SER A 78 5.35 15.18 -8.43
C SER A 78 4.12 15.27 -9.34
N ASP A 79 4.26 14.84 -10.60
CA ASP A 79 3.18 14.79 -11.61
C ASP A 79 2.46 13.42 -11.66
N ASP A 80 2.81 12.50 -10.74
CA ASP A 80 2.30 11.13 -10.64
C ASP A 80 2.56 10.23 -11.85
N THR A 81 3.46 10.64 -12.76
CA THR A 81 3.91 9.85 -13.91
C THR A 81 5.32 9.29 -13.73
N SER A 82 5.70 8.32 -14.56
CA SER A 82 7.09 7.82 -14.63
C SER A 82 7.89 8.44 -15.79
N CYS A 83 7.40 9.47 -16.44
CA CYS A 83 8.08 10.14 -17.55
C CYS A 83 9.47 10.65 -17.15
N LYS A 84 9.58 11.26 -15.97
CA LYS A 84 10.86 11.74 -15.44
C LYS A 84 11.82 10.60 -15.08
N ALA A 85 11.31 9.40 -14.70
CA ALA A 85 12.14 8.23 -14.50
C ALA A 85 12.74 7.75 -15.82
N ILE A 86 11.96 7.71 -16.91
CA ILE A 86 12.45 7.33 -18.25
C ILE A 86 13.54 8.33 -18.69
N GLN A 87 13.30 9.62 -18.52
CA GLN A 87 14.26 10.67 -18.87
C GLN A 87 15.56 10.56 -18.04
N SER A 88 15.44 10.37 -16.73
CA SER A 88 16.59 10.19 -15.82
C SER A 88 17.39 8.94 -16.16
N CYS A 89 16.71 7.82 -16.42
CA CYS A 89 17.33 6.58 -16.84
C CYS A 89 18.18 6.75 -18.11
N TYR A 90 17.68 7.52 -19.07
CA TYR A 90 18.43 7.84 -20.29
C TYR A 90 19.69 8.67 -20.01
N TRP A 91 19.59 9.68 -19.15
CA TRP A 91 20.71 10.58 -18.85
C TRP A 91 21.84 9.90 -18.05
N ILE A 92 21.48 9.10 -17.05
CA ILE A 92 22.45 8.41 -16.20
C ILE A 92 23.13 7.22 -16.88
N ASN A 93 22.60 6.77 -18.04
CA ASN A 93 23.13 5.64 -18.82
C ASN A 93 23.60 6.10 -20.21
N PRO A 94 24.73 6.79 -20.30
CA PRO A 94 25.19 7.42 -21.55
C PRO A 94 25.46 6.44 -22.71
N ASN A 95 25.72 5.18 -22.44
CA ASN A 95 26.01 4.15 -23.44
C ASN A 95 24.79 3.26 -23.74
N CYS A 96 23.60 3.66 -23.31
CA CYS A 96 22.37 2.91 -23.55
C CYS A 96 21.71 3.37 -24.84
N ASP A 97 21.43 2.42 -25.73
CA ASP A 97 20.78 2.67 -27.03
C ASP A 97 19.29 2.37 -26.95
N LYS A 98 18.89 1.51 -26.00
CA LYS A 98 17.49 1.06 -25.89
C LYS A 98 17.08 0.93 -24.43
N ILE A 99 15.91 1.48 -24.10
CA ILE A 99 15.21 1.25 -22.84
C ILE A 99 13.93 0.48 -23.11
N PHE A 100 13.73 -0.63 -22.40
CA PHE A 100 12.44 -1.26 -22.23
C PHE A 100 11.79 -0.74 -20.95
N PHE A 101 10.69 0.00 -21.06
CA PHE A 101 9.89 0.37 -19.91
C PHE A 101 8.98 -0.80 -19.53
N CYS A 102 9.35 -1.51 -18.46
CA CYS A 102 8.74 -2.77 -18.06
C CYS A 102 7.58 -2.57 -17.11
N ASN A 103 6.40 -3.00 -17.52
CA ASN A 103 5.16 -2.91 -16.77
C ASN A 103 4.66 -4.31 -16.38
N GLY A 104 4.34 -4.48 -15.10
CA GLY A 104 3.78 -5.71 -14.55
C GLY A 104 2.33 -5.58 -14.12
N GLY A 105 1.71 -6.71 -13.75
CA GLY A 105 0.35 -6.74 -13.22
C GLY A 105 -0.70 -6.35 -14.25
N ASP A 106 -1.56 -5.41 -13.87
CA ASP A 106 -2.72 -4.92 -14.61
C ASP A 106 -2.46 -3.70 -15.52
N ARG A 107 -1.18 -3.36 -15.72
CA ARG A 107 -0.78 -2.26 -16.62
C ARG A 107 -0.86 -2.68 -18.07
N THR A 108 -1.47 -1.80 -18.90
CA THR A 108 -1.66 -1.98 -20.35
C THR A 108 -1.33 -0.67 -21.09
N GLU A 109 -1.27 -0.74 -22.42
CA GLU A 109 -1.05 0.45 -23.25
C GLU A 109 -2.07 1.57 -23.02
N ASP A 110 -3.31 1.20 -22.69
CA ASP A 110 -4.42 2.16 -22.51
C ASP A 110 -4.43 2.85 -21.14
N ASN A 111 -3.66 2.36 -20.16
CA ASN A 111 -3.74 2.84 -18.77
C ASN A 111 -2.45 3.42 -18.21
N ILE A 112 -1.43 3.65 -19.03
CA ILE A 112 -0.19 4.31 -18.62
C ILE A 112 0.01 5.64 -19.37
N PRO A 113 0.28 6.74 -18.65
CA PRO A 113 0.49 8.06 -19.28
C PRO A 113 1.78 8.14 -20.08
N GLU A 114 2.75 7.26 -19.80
CA GLU A 114 4.07 7.24 -20.41
C GLU A 114 4.08 6.86 -21.91
N MET A 115 2.98 6.26 -22.44
CA MET A 115 2.91 5.83 -23.84
C MET A 115 3.20 6.93 -24.86
N ASN A 116 2.86 8.17 -24.55
CA ASN A 116 3.08 9.32 -25.44
C ASN A 116 4.35 10.11 -25.07
N PHE A 117 5.15 9.61 -24.14
CA PHE A 117 6.36 10.30 -23.72
C PHE A 117 7.52 10.06 -24.68
N VAL A 118 8.13 11.14 -25.14
CA VAL A 118 9.34 11.12 -25.96
C VAL A 118 10.48 11.70 -25.13
N PRO A 119 11.52 10.92 -24.80
CA PRO A 119 12.66 11.41 -24.06
C PRO A 119 13.41 12.49 -24.82
N GLU A 120 13.82 13.54 -24.12
CA GLU A 120 14.66 14.59 -24.71
C GLU A 120 16.05 14.02 -25.01
N ALA A 121 16.51 14.26 -26.24
CA ALA A 121 17.84 13.87 -26.64
C ALA A 121 18.90 14.62 -25.79
N SER A 122 19.87 13.89 -25.24
CA SER A 122 21.03 14.54 -24.61
C SER A 122 22.05 14.96 -25.67
N HIS A 123 22.76 16.04 -25.41
CA HIS A 123 23.73 16.67 -26.32
C HIS A 123 24.56 15.69 -27.16
N GLY A 124 24.32 15.65 -28.47
CA GLY A 124 25.12 14.91 -29.44
C GLY A 124 24.82 13.40 -29.53
N ARG A 125 23.73 12.91 -28.95
CA ARG A 125 23.31 11.51 -29.08
C ARG A 125 22.20 11.32 -30.11
N GLU A 126 22.23 10.14 -30.76
CA GLU A 126 21.10 9.65 -31.52
C GLU A 126 19.88 9.44 -30.60
N GLN A 127 18.69 9.44 -31.20
CA GLN A 127 17.45 9.29 -30.46
C GLN A 127 17.41 7.90 -29.81
N LEU A 128 17.15 7.85 -28.48
CA LEU A 128 16.93 6.64 -27.73
C LEU A 128 15.76 5.85 -28.29
N THR A 129 15.92 4.54 -28.41
CA THR A 129 14.79 3.64 -28.67
C THR A 129 14.11 3.30 -27.35
N LEU A 130 12.90 3.82 -27.15
CA LEU A 130 12.03 3.48 -26.03
C LEU A 130 10.99 2.47 -26.49
N GLU A 131 10.95 1.32 -25.84
CA GLU A 131 9.95 0.28 -26.06
C GLU A 131 9.22 -0.04 -24.74
N PHE A 132 7.96 -0.41 -24.86
CA PHE A 132 7.12 -0.77 -23.72
C PHE A 132 6.96 -2.28 -23.66
N ALA A 133 7.18 -2.87 -22.47
CA ALA A 133 6.97 -4.29 -22.22
C ALA A 133 5.89 -4.45 -21.14
N PHE A 134 4.82 -5.18 -21.47
CA PHE A 134 3.69 -5.43 -20.57
C PHE A 134 3.65 -6.87 -20.10
N GLY A 135 2.95 -7.12 -18.98
CA GLY A 135 2.85 -8.47 -18.41
C GLY A 135 4.18 -9.03 -17.88
N VAL A 136 5.18 -8.17 -17.70
CA VAL A 136 6.50 -8.58 -17.19
C VAL A 136 6.34 -9.07 -15.75
N GLY A 137 6.77 -10.30 -15.46
CA GLY A 137 6.59 -10.95 -14.16
C GLY A 137 5.27 -11.71 -13.98
N GLY A 138 4.44 -11.75 -15.04
CA GLY A 138 3.13 -12.42 -15.08
C GLY A 138 1.97 -11.44 -14.98
N THR A 139 0.84 -11.84 -15.56
CA THR A 139 -0.41 -11.06 -15.57
C THR A 139 -1.22 -11.24 -14.28
N ASP A 140 -1.03 -12.37 -13.58
CA ASP A 140 -1.70 -12.61 -12.31
C ASP A 140 -1.04 -11.81 -11.19
N LYS A 141 -1.83 -10.98 -10.51
CA LYS A 141 -1.39 -10.22 -9.35
C LYS A 141 -1.12 -11.15 -8.17
N LYS A 142 0.12 -11.64 -8.06
CA LYS A 142 0.51 -12.61 -7.01
C LYS A 142 0.40 -12.04 -5.59
N ASN A 143 0.55 -10.73 -5.42
CA ASN A 143 0.46 -10.05 -4.14
C ASN A 143 0.36 -8.54 -4.35
N SER A 144 0.01 -7.81 -3.30
CA SER A 144 0.11 -6.34 -3.31
C SER A 144 0.62 -5.83 -1.96
N SER A 145 1.33 -4.72 -2.00
CA SER A 145 1.82 -4.05 -0.78
C SER A 145 0.68 -3.75 0.20
N SER A 146 -0.48 -3.34 -0.31
CA SER A 146 -1.67 -3.05 0.51
C SER A 146 -2.22 -4.28 1.23
N GLU A 147 -2.15 -5.47 0.61
CA GLU A 147 -2.59 -6.71 1.27
C GLU A 147 -1.63 -7.14 2.38
N LEU A 148 -0.33 -6.90 2.24
CA LEU A 148 0.66 -7.29 3.23
C LEU A 148 0.59 -6.49 4.53
N VAL A 149 0.08 -5.27 4.50
CA VAL A 149 -0.07 -4.43 5.70
C VAL A 149 -1.39 -4.65 6.43
N LYS A 150 -2.30 -5.47 5.89
CA LYS A 150 -3.55 -5.85 6.54
C LYS A 150 -3.30 -6.88 7.64
N THR A 151 -3.79 -6.62 8.83
CA THR A 151 -3.79 -7.61 9.91
C THR A 151 -5.07 -8.45 9.84
N GLN A 152 -4.93 -9.70 9.39
CA GLN A 152 -6.04 -10.65 9.23
C GLN A 152 -6.55 -11.15 10.58
N ARG A 153 -7.88 -11.36 10.69
CA ARG A 153 -8.60 -11.93 11.83
C ARG A 153 -9.75 -12.79 11.31
N ASP A 154 -10.34 -13.61 12.16
CA ASP A 154 -11.50 -14.45 11.81
C ASP A 154 -12.73 -13.65 11.40
N TRP A 155 -12.82 -12.40 11.87
CA TRP A 155 -13.91 -11.49 11.54
C TRP A 155 -13.68 -10.61 10.30
N GLY A 156 -12.46 -10.61 9.75
CA GLY A 156 -12.06 -9.78 8.62
C GLY A 156 -10.63 -9.30 8.76
N TYR A 157 -10.38 -8.01 8.61
CA TYR A 157 -9.04 -7.45 8.76
C TYR A 157 -9.08 -5.99 9.19
N TRP A 158 -7.93 -5.49 9.62
CA TRP A 158 -7.71 -4.07 9.83
C TRP A 158 -6.32 -3.65 9.33
N HIS A 159 -6.17 -2.37 9.05
CA HIS A 159 -4.89 -1.78 8.76
C HIS A 159 -4.79 -0.37 9.35
N VAL A 160 -3.56 0.02 9.71
CA VAL A 160 -3.28 1.34 10.27
C VAL A 160 -3.15 2.34 9.13
N LEU A 161 -3.89 3.44 9.22
CA LEU A 161 -3.79 4.57 8.31
C LEU A 161 -2.82 5.63 8.85
N LYS A 162 -2.77 5.80 10.18
CA LYS A 162 -1.86 6.73 10.85
C LYS A 162 -1.61 6.26 12.28
N ASP A 163 -0.39 6.41 12.76
CA ASP A 163 -0.01 6.16 14.16
C ASP A 163 1.03 7.19 14.61
N ASN A 164 0.78 7.86 15.73
CA ASN A 164 1.72 8.78 16.38
C ASN A 164 1.91 8.46 17.88
N GLY A 165 1.53 7.25 18.30
CA GLY A 165 1.66 6.76 19.66
C GLY A 165 0.48 7.12 20.58
N THR A 166 0.02 8.36 20.58
CA THR A 166 -1.13 8.84 21.37
C THR A 166 -2.42 8.94 20.59
N THR A 167 -2.33 8.89 19.26
CA THR A 167 -3.47 8.84 18.34
C THR A 167 -3.16 7.85 17.22
N LYS A 168 -4.08 6.93 17.01
CA LYS A 168 -3.99 5.93 15.93
C LYS A 168 -5.29 5.91 15.13
N VAL A 169 -5.18 5.89 13.82
CA VAL A 169 -6.31 5.76 12.90
C VAL A 169 -6.21 4.44 12.17
N LYS A 170 -7.27 3.65 12.22
CA LYS A 170 -7.39 2.36 11.54
C LYS A 170 -8.63 2.33 10.66
N GLU A 171 -8.59 1.55 9.60
CA GLU A 171 -9.78 1.03 8.94
C GLU A 171 -9.97 -0.43 9.38
N LEU A 172 -11.13 -0.72 9.93
CA LEU A 172 -11.60 -2.08 10.23
C LEU A 172 -12.56 -2.51 9.12
N VAL A 173 -12.40 -3.74 8.63
CA VAL A 173 -13.27 -4.32 7.61
C VAL A 173 -13.87 -5.59 8.18
N VAL A 174 -15.16 -5.55 8.50
CA VAL A 174 -15.89 -6.65 9.13
C VAL A 174 -16.71 -7.39 8.08
N MET A 175 -16.38 -8.66 7.89
CA MET A 175 -17.03 -9.51 6.89
C MET A 175 -18.47 -9.83 7.27
N PRO A 176 -19.35 -10.18 6.30
CA PRO A 176 -20.73 -10.57 6.54
C PRO A 176 -20.88 -11.63 7.63
N GLY A 177 -21.79 -11.41 8.58
CA GLY A 177 -22.10 -12.32 9.68
C GLY A 177 -20.99 -12.46 10.74
N LYS A 178 -19.93 -11.64 10.68
CA LYS A 178 -18.79 -11.70 11.63
C LYS A 178 -18.89 -10.64 12.71
N GLU A 179 -18.17 -10.89 13.82
CA GLU A 179 -18.18 -10.07 15.02
C GLU A 179 -16.78 -9.96 15.63
N LEU A 180 -16.43 -8.78 16.11
CA LEU A 180 -15.24 -8.55 16.94
C LEU A 180 -15.50 -9.05 18.36
N SER A 181 -14.44 -9.48 19.07
CA SER A 181 -14.52 -9.83 20.48
C SER A 181 -15.12 -8.68 21.31
N TYR A 182 -15.90 -9.04 22.34
CA TYR A 182 -16.33 -8.05 23.34
C TYR A 182 -15.11 -7.68 24.19
N GLN A 183 -14.72 -6.41 24.20
CA GLN A 183 -13.42 -5.95 24.70
C GLN A 183 -13.50 -4.57 25.32
N ARG A 184 -12.48 -4.22 26.14
CA ARG A 184 -12.29 -2.86 26.68
C ARG A 184 -10.83 -2.44 26.68
N HIS A 185 -10.60 -1.13 26.81
CA HIS A 185 -9.28 -0.50 26.85
C HIS A 185 -9.14 0.41 28.07
N PHE A 186 -7.94 0.46 28.65
CA PHE A 186 -7.68 1.23 29.88
C PHE A 186 -6.87 2.51 29.64
N LYS A 187 -6.23 2.64 28.48
CA LYS A 187 -5.34 3.76 28.18
C LYS A 187 -5.82 4.65 27.04
N ARG A 188 -6.86 4.22 26.32
CA ARG A 188 -7.41 4.94 25.17
C ARG A 188 -8.91 4.90 25.12
N SER A 189 -9.45 5.93 24.48
CA SER A 189 -10.82 6.01 23.97
C SER A 189 -10.83 5.73 22.48
N GLU A 190 -11.99 5.38 21.94
CA GLU A 190 -12.15 5.14 20.51
C GLU A 190 -13.33 5.94 19.96
N PHE A 191 -13.19 6.40 18.72
CA PHE A 191 -14.26 7.00 17.94
C PHE A 191 -14.42 6.18 16.67
N TRP A 192 -15.62 5.63 16.46
CA TRP A 192 -15.96 4.80 15.33
C TRP A 192 -16.93 5.51 14.39
N LEU A 193 -16.58 5.58 13.10
CA LEU A 193 -17.42 6.11 12.03
C LEU A 193 -17.66 4.99 11.02
N ILE A 194 -18.92 4.71 10.70
CA ILE A 194 -19.25 3.76 9.63
C ILE A 194 -18.99 4.42 8.28
N SER A 195 -17.97 3.95 7.57
CA SER A 195 -17.59 4.46 6.25
C SER A 195 -18.19 3.67 5.08
N GLU A 196 -18.70 2.45 5.35
CA GLU A 196 -19.43 1.63 4.38
C GLU A 196 -20.28 0.58 5.10
N GLY A 197 -21.51 0.34 4.62
CA GLY A 197 -22.41 -0.66 5.18
C GLY A 197 -23.07 -0.23 6.48
N GLU A 198 -23.45 -1.21 7.28
CA GLU A 198 -24.05 -1.05 8.61
C GLU A 198 -23.59 -2.16 9.55
N CYS A 199 -23.69 -1.93 10.84
CA CYS A 199 -23.35 -2.91 11.87
C CYS A 199 -24.13 -2.68 13.15
N THR A 200 -24.19 -3.69 14.03
CA THR A 200 -24.66 -3.55 15.41
C THR A 200 -23.46 -3.36 16.33
N VAL A 201 -23.47 -2.30 17.12
CA VAL A 201 -22.50 -2.06 18.20
C VAL A 201 -23.12 -2.37 19.53
N ARG A 202 -22.44 -3.18 20.33
CA ARG A 202 -22.76 -3.45 21.73
C ARG A 202 -21.79 -2.66 22.62
N GLN A 203 -22.34 -1.95 23.61
CA GLN A 203 -21.58 -1.25 24.66
C GLN A 203 -22.12 -1.60 26.05
N GLY A 204 -21.26 -1.61 27.05
CA GLY A 204 -21.64 -1.87 28.43
C GLY A 204 -20.54 -1.56 29.44
N TYR A 205 -20.89 -1.69 30.71
CA TYR A 205 -19.96 -1.63 31.83
C TYR A 205 -19.99 -2.95 32.59
N GLU A 206 -18.87 -3.31 33.21
CA GLU A 206 -18.78 -4.52 34.04
C GLU A 206 -19.85 -4.47 35.15
N ASN A 207 -20.59 -5.60 35.29
CA ASN A 207 -21.66 -5.75 36.28
C ASN A 207 -22.84 -4.76 36.14
N SER A 208 -23.02 -4.12 34.99
CA SER A 208 -24.13 -3.19 34.79
C SER A 208 -25.27 -3.86 34.00
N GLU A 209 -26.50 -3.60 34.43
CA GLU A 209 -27.69 -3.92 33.64
C GLU A 209 -27.82 -3.04 32.37
N PHE A 210 -26.92 -2.08 32.20
CA PHE A 210 -26.91 -1.13 31.09
C PHE A 210 -25.98 -1.57 29.96
N ASN A 211 -26.31 -2.74 29.38
CA ASN A 211 -25.76 -3.10 28.07
C ASN A 211 -26.69 -2.53 26.99
N THR A 212 -26.17 -1.73 26.10
CA THR A 212 -26.90 -1.15 24.99
C THR A 212 -26.44 -1.76 23.67
N GLU A 213 -27.38 -2.09 22.82
CA GLU A 213 -27.13 -2.43 21.43
C GLU A 213 -27.70 -1.34 20.52
N LYS A 214 -26.94 -0.91 19.56
CA LYS A 214 -27.33 0.11 18.60
C LYS A 214 -26.88 -0.28 17.20
N VAL A 215 -27.79 -0.22 16.24
CA VAL A 215 -27.42 -0.28 14.81
C VAL A 215 -26.82 1.07 14.43
N LEU A 216 -25.66 1.01 13.78
CA LEU A 216 -25.02 2.15 13.15
C LEU A 216 -25.01 1.94 11.64
N GLU A 217 -25.54 2.90 10.92
CA GLU A 217 -25.59 2.95 9.47
C GLU A 217 -24.47 3.85 8.91
N TYR A 218 -24.33 3.84 7.60
CA TYR A 218 -23.39 4.69 6.87
C TYR A 218 -23.41 6.16 7.35
N HIS A 219 -22.22 6.72 7.64
CA HIS A 219 -21.96 8.04 8.21
C HIS A 219 -22.39 8.23 9.67
N GLN A 220 -22.95 7.22 10.31
CA GLN A 220 -23.19 7.31 11.76
C GLN A 220 -21.92 6.96 12.54
N TYR A 221 -21.83 7.48 13.74
CA TYR A 221 -20.64 7.34 14.58
C TYR A 221 -20.98 7.06 16.05
N LEU A 222 -20.00 6.57 16.77
CA LEU A 222 -20.09 6.27 18.18
C LEU A 222 -18.76 6.59 18.87
N HIS A 223 -18.83 7.16 20.06
CA HIS A 223 -17.71 7.35 20.95
C HIS A 223 -17.69 6.26 22.02
N ILE A 224 -16.52 5.66 22.25
CA ILE A 224 -16.25 4.63 23.24
C ILE A 224 -15.22 5.18 24.22
N ALA A 225 -15.66 5.45 25.46
CA ALA A 225 -14.77 5.97 26.48
C ALA A 225 -13.85 4.86 27.04
N VAL A 226 -12.76 5.27 27.67
CA VAL A 226 -11.87 4.38 28.43
C VAL A 226 -12.68 3.49 29.38
N GLY A 227 -12.39 2.19 29.41
CA GLY A 227 -13.04 1.20 30.30
C GLY A 227 -14.39 0.69 29.86
N VAL A 228 -14.97 1.24 28.81
CA VAL A 228 -16.26 0.77 28.26
C VAL A 228 -16.06 -0.52 27.49
N TRP A 229 -16.79 -1.55 27.85
CA TRP A 229 -16.88 -2.78 27.08
C TRP A 229 -17.61 -2.54 25.77
N HIS A 230 -17.08 -3.07 24.67
CA HIS A 230 -17.66 -2.89 23.33
C HIS A 230 -17.34 -4.01 22.38
N SER A 231 -18.23 -4.24 21.43
CA SER A 231 -18.01 -5.08 20.24
C SER A 231 -18.79 -4.53 19.05
N ILE A 232 -18.40 -4.99 17.87
CA ILE A 232 -19.11 -4.73 16.60
C ILE A 232 -19.47 -6.06 15.97
N LYS A 233 -20.72 -6.15 15.50
CA LYS A 233 -21.23 -7.28 14.73
C LYS A 233 -21.77 -6.81 13.39
N ASN A 234 -21.24 -7.35 12.33
CA ASN A 234 -21.84 -7.19 11.01
C ASN A 234 -22.94 -8.24 10.83
N HIS A 235 -24.19 -7.82 10.99
CA HIS A 235 -25.36 -8.70 10.87
C HIS A 235 -25.90 -8.80 9.45
N THR A 236 -25.24 -8.15 8.47
CA THR A 236 -25.68 -8.06 7.08
C THR A 236 -24.97 -9.05 6.17
N ASP A 237 -25.38 -9.10 4.91
CA ASP A 237 -24.75 -9.88 3.83
C ASP A 237 -23.69 -9.10 3.05
N LYS A 238 -23.43 -7.84 3.44
CA LYS A 238 -22.42 -6.96 2.84
C LYS A 238 -21.28 -6.69 3.82
N VAL A 239 -20.16 -6.27 3.30
CA VAL A 239 -19.02 -5.82 4.12
C VAL A 239 -19.38 -4.54 4.87
N CYS A 240 -18.96 -4.44 6.13
CA CYS A 240 -19.00 -3.20 6.91
C CYS A 240 -17.58 -2.66 7.10
N LYS A 241 -17.38 -1.37 6.80
CA LYS A 241 -16.12 -0.68 7.05
C LYS A 241 -16.29 0.42 8.10
N ILE A 242 -15.35 0.44 9.01
CA ILE A 242 -15.33 1.38 10.14
C ILE A 242 -14.01 2.14 10.13
N LEU A 243 -14.09 3.46 10.16
CA LEU A 243 -12.94 4.28 10.48
C LEU A 243 -12.86 4.41 12.00
N GLU A 244 -11.82 3.82 12.60
CA GLU A 244 -11.55 3.84 14.03
C GLU A 244 -10.46 4.87 14.33
N ILE A 245 -10.75 5.83 15.20
CA ILE A 245 -9.77 6.76 15.75
C ILE A 245 -9.58 6.43 17.22
N GLN A 246 -8.41 5.89 17.56
CA GLN A 246 -7.96 5.66 18.93
C GLN A 246 -7.21 6.89 19.42
N TYR A 247 -7.45 7.31 20.65
CA TYR A 247 -6.72 8.42 21.25
C TYR A 247 -6.67 8.30 22.78
N GLY A 248 -5.54 8.67 23.36
CA GLY A 248 -5.34 8.55 24.80
C GLY A 248 -3.90 8.71 25.24
N VAL A 249 -3.58 8.16 26.39
CA VAL A 249 -2.21 8.18 26.93
C VAL A 249 -1.29 7.35 26.03
N GLU A 250 -1.80 6.22 25.51
CA GLU A 250 -1.05 5.27 24.71
C GLU A 250 -2.01 4.42 23.86
N CYS A 251 -1.74 4.30 22.55
CA CYS A 251 -2.56 3.51 21.61
C CYS A 251 -1.83 2.25 21.17
N ILE A 252 -1.58 1.31 22.09
CA ILE A 252 -0.90 0.03 21.84
C ILE A 252 -1.90 -1.13 21.75
N GLU A 253 -1.55 -2.18 21.00
CA GLU A 253 -2.43 -3.34 20.80
C GLU A 253 -2.58 -4.20 22.07
N GLN A 254 -1.60 -4.13 22.99
CA GLN A 254 -1.62 -4.85 24.26
C GLN A 254 -2.59 -4.25 25.29
N ASP A 255 -3.02 -2.99 25.11
CA ASP A 255 -4.06 -2.34 25.93
C ASP A 255 -5.45 -2.87 25.56
N ILE A 256 -5.70 -4.14 25.86
CA ILE A 256 -6.95 -4.83 25.56
C ILE A 256 -7.25 -5.91 26.59
N GLU A 257 -8.46 -5.89 27.12
CA GLU A 257 -9.07 -6.98 27.85
C GLU A 257 -10.24 -7.52 27.07
N ARG A 258 -10.38 -8.83 26.98
CA ARG A 258 -11.47 -9.51 26.27
C ARG A 258 -12.32 -10.30 27.24
N ASP A 259 -13.62 -10.27 27.06
CA ASP A 259 -14.56 -11.14 27.73
C ASP A 259 -14.30 -12.60 27.26
N LYS A 260 -14.35 -13.53 28.22
CA LYS A 260 -14.02 -14.95 27.99
C LYS A 260 -15.20 -15.75 27.45
#